data_2e2d279c0ebaebf590da839df1fe5aeb
#
_entry.id   2e2d279c0ebaebf590da839df1fe5aeb
#
_cell.length_a   1.000
_cell.length_b   1.000
_cell.length_c   1.000
_cell.angle_alpha   90.00
_cell.angle_beta   90.00
_cell.angle_gamma   90.00
#
_symmetry.space_group_name_H-M   'P 1'
#
loop_
_entity.id
_entity.type
_entity.pdbx_description
1 polymer ?
#
loop_
_entity_poly.entity_id
_entity_poly.type
_entity_poly.pdbx_seq_one_letter_code
_entity_poly.pdbx_strand_id
1 'polypeptide(L)'
;RKFDTKAFQGQFLPQTASYHDVLSVRGLQIGYDSVLSKVSFELHRMERIAVIGENGKGKSTLLKTLVGELPKLGGQFSFGTGVEWGYFDQQAAVAESQNPKMTIMEDFWEEYPTLKEVEVRSALGSFLFSGDDVYKELGQLSGGEKVRLALCKMFKRRPNLLILDEPTNHMDIVGKEALEQMLKSYTGTVLFVSHDRYFIKEIATGILDFQADKVQYYPCTYEEYLEQKQKEAQGLIGGNKTNAAGNSGKSRNVAGEVADNRNISQ
;
A
#
# COMPACT_ATOMS: atom_id res chain seq x y z
N ARG A 1 9.19 20.12 -16.29
CA ARG A 1 10.11 19.02 -16.63
C ARG A 1 9.34 17.73 -16.65
N LYS A 2 9.64 16.84 -17.62
CA LYS A 2 9.05 15.48 -17.62
C LYS A 2 9.80 14.63 -16.60
N PHE A 3 9.07 13.76 -15.91
CA PHE A 3 9.62 12.77 -15.01
C PHE A 3 10.57 11.81 -15.76
N ASP A 4 11.77 11.60 -15.22
CA ASP A 4 12.76 10.68 -15.80
C ASP A 4 12.65 9.30 -15.16
N THR A 5 11.89 8.43 -15.82
CA THR A 5 11.66 7.06 -15.38
C THR A 5 12.95 6.24 -15.25
N LYS A 6 13.94 6.45 -16.13
CA LYS A 6 15.21 5.70 -16.08
C LYS A 6 16.06 6.11 -14.88
N ALA A 7 16.15 7.43 -14.62
CA ALA A 7 16.84 7.94 -13.45
C ALA A 7 16.19 7.45 -12.14
N PHE A 8 14.86 7.41 -12.09
CA PHE A 8 14.12 6.86 -10.97
C PHE A 8 14.41 5.37 -10.79
N GLN A 9 14.27 4.57 -11.82
CA GLN A 9 14.49 3.12 -11.77
C GLN A 9 15.90 2.75 -11.29
N GLY A 10 16.92 3.50 -11.70
CA GLY A 10 18.30 3.25 -11.29
C GLY A 10 18.57 3.45 -9.80
N GLN A 11 17.79 4.31 -9.13
CA GLN A 11 18.07 4.76 -7.76
C GLN A 11 17.07 4.27 -6.70
N PHE A 12 15.82 4.01 -7.08
CA PHE A 12 14.70 3.89 -6.13
C PHE A 12 13.94 2.56 -6.21
N LEU A 13 14.27 1.68 -7.17
CA LEU A 13 13.67 0.35 -7.18
C LEU A 13 14.12 -0.46 -5.96
N PRO A 14 13.28 -1.40 -5.47
CA PRO A 14 13.64 -2.26 -4.35
C PRO A 14 14.99 -2.92 -4.52
N GLN A 15 15.76 -2.98 -3.45
CA GLN A 15 17.07 -3.62 -3.44
C GLN A 15 16.93 -5.13 -3.55
N THR A 16 15.93 -5.67 -2.86
CA THR A 16 15.57 -7.08 -2.83
C THR A 16 14.08 -7.23 -3.09
N ALA A 17 13.70 -8.28 -3.83
CA ALA A 17 12.30 -8.62 -3.96
C ALA A 17 11.82 -9.33 -2.67
N SER A 18 10.61 -8.98 -2.19
CA SER A 18 9.95 -9.76 -1.15
C SER A 18 9.54 -11.15 -1.67
N TYR A 19 9.23 -12.08 -0.77
CA TYR A 19 8.52 -13.30 -1.13
C TYR A 19 7.10 -12.98 -1.59
N HIS A 20 6.36 -14.02 -2.04
CA HIS A 20 5.01 -13.85 -2.59
C HIS A 20 4.03 -13.19 -1.60
N ASP A 21 4.04 -13.67 -0.36
CA ASP A 21 3.15 -13.16 0.70
C ASP A 21 3.85 -12.00 1.42
N VAL A 22 3.31 -10.79 1.24
CA VAL A 22 3.91 -9.55 1.75
C VAL A 22 3.33 -9.15 3.08
N LEU A 23 2.00 -9.23 3.24
CA LEU A 23 1.30 -8.87 4.48
C LEU A 23 0.06 -9.72 4.63
N SER A 24 -0.09 -10.37 5.78
CA SER A 24 -1.31 -11.08 6.17
C SER A 24 -1.96 -10.36 7.35
N VAL A 25 -3.24 -10.03 7.22
CA VAL A 25 -4.04 -9.34 8.25
C VAL A 25 -5.28 -10.18 8.53
N ARG A 26 -5.45 -10.61 9.80
CA ARG A 26 -6.53 -11.51 10.21
C ARG A 26 -7.27 -10.98 11.42
N GLY A 27 -8.49 -10.50 11.20
CA GLY A 27 -9.36 -9.98 12.24
C GLY A 27 -8.74 -8.85 13.06
N LEU A 28 -7.83 -8.08 12.45
CA LEU A 28 -7.12 -6.98 13.10
C LEU A 28 -8.12 -5.92 13.56
N GLN A 29 -8.16 -5.67 14.84
CA GLN A 29 -8.96 -4.61 15.44
C GLN A 29 -8.10 -3.36 15.61
N ILE A 30 -8.52 -2.30 14.95
CA ILE A 30 -7.85 -1.01 14.94
C ILE A 30 -8.71 0.07 15.60
N GLY A 31 -8.08 1.03 16.21
CA GLY A 31 -8.76 2.12 16.93
C GLY A 31 -7.82 2.84 17.88
N TYR A 32 -8.40 3.63 18.76
CA TYR A 32 -7.72 4.31 19.85
C TYR A 32 -8.17 3.70 21.18
N ASP A 33 -9.12 4.35 21.87
CA ASP A 33 -9.71 3.83 23.11
C ASP A 33 -10.78 2.74 22.85
N SER A 34 -11.30 2.70 21.64
CA SER A 34 -12.31 1.73 21.21
C SER A 34 -12.03 1.26 19.79
N VAL A 35 -12.55 0.09 19.43
CA VAL A 35 -12.42 -0.48 18.09
C VAL A 35 -13.22 0.36 17.09
N LEU A 36 -12.52 0.94 16.10
CA LEU A 36 -13.13 1.65 14.96
C LEU A 36 -13.53 0.66 13.86
N SER A 37 -12.67 -0.28 13.56
CA SER A 37 -12.89 -1.25 12.49
C SER A 37 -12.16 -2.57 12.76
N LYS A 38 -12.67 -3.65 12.15
CA LYS A 38 -12.04 -4.96 12.10
C LYS A 38 -11.67 -5.29 10.66
N VAL A 39 -10.41 -5.64 10.41
CA VAL A 39 -9.84 -5.75 9.08
C VAL A 39 -9.23 -7.12 8.85
N SER A 40 -9.51 -7.70 7.67
CA SER A 40 -8.87 -8.93 7.21
C SER A 40 -8.61 -8.82 5.71
N PHE A 41 -7.36 -9.02 5.30
CA PHE A 41 -6.95 -9.12 3.90
C PHE A 41 -5.55 -9.71 3.79
N GLU A 42 -5.21 -10.15 2.60
CA GLU A 42 -3.87 -10.57 2.21
C GLU A 42 -3.34 -9.60 1.16
N LEU A 43 -2.05 -9.29 1.23
CA LEU A 43 -1.35 -8.45 0.26
C LEU A 43 -0.18 -9.25 -0.31
N HIS A 44 -0.19 -9.45 -1.61
CA HIS A 44 0.82 -10.22 -2.31
C HIS A 44 1.80 -9.31 -3.07
N ARG A 45 2.93 -9.89 -3.44
CA ARG A 45 3.99 -9.17 -4.17
C ARG A 45 3.45 -8.52 -5.44
N MET A 46 3.84 -7.27 -5.67
CA MET A 46 3.47 -6.42 -6.80
C MET A 46 1.99 -5.99 -6.82
N GLU A 47 1.18 -6.40 -5.85
CA GLU A 47 -0.16 -5.84 -5.70
C GLU A 47 -0.12 -4.38 -5.22
N ARG A 48 -1.15 -3.64 -5.57
CA ARG A 48 -1.34 -2.23 -5.21
C ARG A 48 -2.75 -2.07 -4.67
N ILE A 49 -2.88 -2.14 -3.35
CA ILE A 49 -4.18 -2.04 -2.68
C ILE A 49 -4.45 -0.58 -2.29
N ALA A 50 -5.53 -0.02 -2.83
CA ALA A 50 -6.07 1.25 -2.39
C ALA A 50 -7.04 1.04 -1.21
N VAL A 51 -6.80 1.75 -0.12
CA VAL A 51 -7.69 1.81 1.05
C VAL A 51 -8.61 3.00 0.87
N ILE A 52 -9.89 2.75 0.71
CA ILE A 52 -10.92 3.76 0.46
C ILE A 52 -12.03 3.71 1.52
N GLY A 53 -12.91 4.69 1.52
CA GLY A 53 -14.05 4.78 2.43
C GLY A 53 -14.18 6.15 3.07
N GLU A 54 -15.23 6.34 3.87
CA GLU A 54 -15.51 7.59 4.56
C GLU A 54 -14.42 8.01 5.54
N ASN A 55 -14.34 9.29 5.82
CA ASN A 55 -13.44 9.82 6.83
C ASN A 55 -13.81 9.33 8.23
N GLY A 56 -12.82 9.14 9.09
CA GLY A 56 -13.01 8.68 10.47
C GLY A 56 -13.28 7.17 10.61
N LYS A 57 -13.27 6.39 9.53
CA LYS A 57 -13.48 4.92 9.58
C LYS A 57 -12.22 4.12 9.93
N GLY A 58 -11.07 4.78 10.08
CA GLY A 58 -9.83 4.12 10.53
C GLY A 58 -8.83 3.78 9.41
N LYS A 59 -8.94 4.39 8.21
CA LYS A 59 -7.99 4.13 7.11
C LYS A 59 -6.54 4.44 7.51
N SER A 60 -6.26 5.67 7.95
CA SER A 60 -4.93 6.05 8.46
C SER A 60 -4.56 5.30 9.73
N THR A 61 -5.55 4.97 10.57
CA THR A 61 -5.35 4.16 11.79
C THR A 61 -4.84 2.77 11.43
N LEU A 62 -5.36 2.15 10.35
CA LEU A 62 -4.84 0.88 9.84
C LEU A 62 -3.35 1.00 9.51
N LEU A 63 -2.97 2.00 8.71
CA LEU A 63 -1.57 2.18 8.32
C LEU A 63 -0.66 2.41 9.53
N LYS A 64 -1.07 3.28 10.46
CA LYS A 64 -0.32 3.56 11.70
C LYS A 64 -0.19 2.33 12.60
N THR A 65 -1.21 1.48 12.66
CA THR A 65 -1.15 0.22 13.40
C THR A 65 -0.17 -0.78 12.75
N LEU A 66 -0.17 -0.89 11.42
CA LEU A 66 0.74 -1.78 10.70
C LEU A 66 2.21 -1.39 10.87
N VAL A 67 2.52 -0.09 10.90
CA VAL A 67 3.90 0.39 11.09
C VAL A 67 4.31 0.52 12.56
N GLY A 68 3.41 0.21 13.50
CA GLY A 68 3.70 0.19 14.94
C GLY A 68 3.60 1.54 15.64
N GLU A 69 3.07 2.58 14.98
CA GLU A 69 2.80 3.89 15.61
C GLU A 69 1.59 3.86 16.55
N LEU A 70 0.64 2.95 16.29
CA LEU A 70 -0.51 2.70 17.14
C LEU A 70 -0.57 1.22 17.54
N PRO A 71 -0.97 0.90 18.78
CA PRO A 71 -1.16 -0.48 19.19
C PRO A 71 -2.38 -1.08 18.50
N LYS A 72 -2.30 -2.36 18.15
CA LYS A 72 -3.50 -3.12 17.78
C LYS A 72 -4.38 -3.38 19.01
N LEU A 73 -5.68 -3.32 18.84
CA LEU A 73 -6.64 -3.61 19.90
C LEU A 73 -7.05 -5.10 19.96
N GLY A 74 -6.76 -5.86 18.90
CA GLY A 74 -7.03 -7.29 18.82
C GLY A 74 -6.67 -7.84 17.43
N GLY A 75 -6.86 -9.16 17.26
CA GLY A 75 -6.48 -9.82 16.01
C GLY A 75 -4.97 -9.90 15.80
N GLN A 76 -4.57 -10.18 14.57
CA GLN A 76 -3.15 -10.33 14.24
C GLN A 76 -2.83 -9.87 12.83
N PHE A 77 -1.58 -9.48 12.61
CA PHE A 77 -0.99 -9.28 11.30
C PHE A 77 0.47 -9.69 11.33
N SER A 78 1.01 -10.01 10.16
CA SER A 78 2.42 -10.31 9.99
C SER A 78 2.91 -9.90 8.61
N PHE A 79 4.10 -9.32 8.57
CA PHE A 79 4.81 -9.11 7.30
C PHE A 79 5.49 -10.41 6.89
N GLY A 80 5.53 -10.63 5.58
CA GLY A 80 6.23 -11.77 4.99
C GLY A 80 7.74 -11.67 5.12
N THR A 81 8.42 -12.76 4.82
CA THR A 81 9.89 -12.83 4.86
C THR A 81 10.50 -11.87 3.83
N GLY A 82 11.53 -11.13 4.24
CA GLY A 82 12.26 -10.21 3.38
C GLY A 82 11.49 -8.92 3.04
N VAL A 83 10.40 -8.63 3.76
CA VAL A 83 9.68 -7.37 3.58
C VAL A 83 10.40 -6.23 4.28
N GLU A 84 10.77 -5.23 3.48
CA GLU A 84 11.32 -3.94 3.91
C GLU A 84 10.32 -2.86 3.51
N TRP A 85 9.63 -2.30 4.48
CA TRP A 85 8.60 -1.29 4.22
C TRP A 85 9.11 0.14 4.40
N GLY A 86 8.59 1.05 3.58
CA GLY A 86 8.69 2.49 3.75
C GLY A 86 7.31 3.07 4.03
N TYR A 87 7.22 3.96 5.02
CA TYR A 87 5.98 4.62 5.40
C TYR A 87 6.03 6.11 5.11
N PHE A 88 4.97 6.60 4.51
CA PHE A 88 4.74 8.01 4.26
C PHE A 88 3.45 8.46 4.95
N ASP A 89 3.56 9.41 5.88
CA ASP A 89 2.45 10.11 6.54
C ASP A 89 2.39 11.55 6.02
N GLN A 90 1.31 11.90 5.38
CA GLN A 90 1.10 13.25 4.83
C GLN A 90 1.13 14.34 5.90
N GLN A 91 0.54 14.08 7.08
CA GLN A 91 0.54 15.08 8.17
C GLN A 91 1.95 15.34 8.71
N ALA A 92 2.73 14.26 8.87
CA ALA A 92 4.12 14.37 9.28
C ALA A 92 4.97 15.09 8.21
N ALA A 93 4.72 14.81 6.93
CA ALA A 93 5.46 15.41 5.81
C ALA A 93 5.27 16.93 5.70
N VAL A 94 4.06 17.45 5.98
CA VAL A 94 3.76 18.90 5.89
C VAL A 94 3.99 19.66 7.19
N ALA A 95 4.30 18.97 8.28
CA ALA A 95 4.58 19.60 9.57
C ALA A 95 5.75 20.62 9.46
N GLU A 96 5.77 21.56 10.40
CA GLU A 96 6.88 22.50 10.47
C GLU A 96 8.20 21.78 10.79
N SER A 97 9.24 22.14 10.05
CA SER A 97 10.59 21.60 10.31
C SER A 97 11.12 22.10 11.64
N GLN A 98 11.79 21.22 12.39
CA GLN A 98 12.52 21.59 13.59
C GLN A 98 13.73 22.49 13.27
N ASN A 99 14.25 22.36 12.03
CA ASN A 99 15.37 23.15 11.52
C ASN A 99 14.97 23.93 10.27
N PRO A 100 14.12 24.99 10.37
CA PRO A 100 13.54 25.68 9.21
C PRO A 100 14.56 26.39 8.31
N LYS A 101 15.75 26.69 8.82
CA LYS A 101 16.85 27.32 8.08
C LYS A 101 17.77 26.32 7.36
N MET A 102 17.64 25.04 7.65
CA MET A 102 18.38 23.97 6.95
C MET A 102 17.91 23.91 5.50
N THR A 103 18.81 23.72 4.57
CA THR A 103 18.49 23.55 3.16
C THR A 103 18.00 22.11 2.86
N ILE A 104 17.28 21.93 1.76
CA ILE A 104 16.86 20.60 1.28
C ILE A 104 18.07 19.65 1.16
N MET A 105 19.18 20.17 0.62
CA MET A 105 20.40 19.39 0.43
C MET A 105 21.01 18.95 1.76
N GLU A 106 21.12 19.84 2.72
CA GLU A 106 21.64 19.54 4.06
C GLU A 106 20.75 18.52 4.78
N ASP A 107 19.44 18.70 4.75
CA ASP A 107 18.46 17.78 5.34
C ASP A 107 18.53 16.36 4.72
N PHE A 108 18.71 16.30 3.41
CA PHE A 108 18.88 15.01 2.74
C PHE A 108 20.22 14.35 3.10
N TRP A 109 21.29 15.14 3.19
CA TRP A 109 22.60 14.62 3.59
C TRP A 109 22.68 14.21 5.05
N GLU A 110 21.95 14.86 5.94
CA GLU A 110 21.87 14.42 7.34
C GLU A 110 21.34 12.98 7.45
N GLU A 111 20.36 12.61 6.63
CA GLU A 111 19.82 11.25 6.59
C GLU A 111 20.72 10.27 5.81
N TYR A 112 21.44 10.76 4.79
CA TYR A 112 22.29 9.96 3.90
C TYR A 112 23.73 10.50 3.82
N PRO A 113 24.49 10.50 4.91
CA PRO A 113 25.78 11.20 4.99
C PRO A 113 26.90 10.60 4.12
N THR A 114 26.73 9.37 3.64
CA THR A 114 27.71 8.69 2.79
C THR A 114 27.59 9.00 1.30
N LEU A 115 26.49 9.65 0.89
CA LEU A 115 26.27 10.00 -0.51
C LEU A 115 27.16 11.17 -0.93
N LYS A 116 27.62 11.12 -2.17
CA LYS A 116 28.29 12.25 -2.81
C LYS A 116 27.27 13.31 -3.24
N GLU A 117 27.69 14.55 -3.36
CA GLU A 117 26.84 15.66 -3.81
C GLU A 117 26.07 15.36 -5.10
N VAL A 118 26.73 14.76 -6.08
CA VAL A 118 26.12 14.38 -7.35
C VAL A 118 24.99 13.36 -7.17
N GLU A 119 25.13 12.42 -6.21
CA GLU A 119 24.11 11.42 -5.91
C GLU A 119 22.92 12.04 -5.19
N VAL A 120 23.16 12.98 -4.27
CA VAL A 120 22.11 13.75 -3.59
C VAL A 120 21.33 14.58 -4.60
N ARG A 121 22.03 15.34 -5.44
CA ARG A 121 21.40 16.15 -6.51
C ARG A 121 20.61 15.31 -7.49
N SER A 122 21.12 14.16 -7.85
CA SER A 122 20.43 13.22 -8.74
C SER A 122 19.16 12.66 -8.11
N ALA A 123 19.21 12.28 -6.84
CA ALA A 123 18.04 11.80 -6.09
C ALA A 123 16.97 12.89 -5.99
N LEU A 124 17.34 14.08 -5.54
CA LEU A 124 16.44 15.23 -5.42
C LEU A 124 15.87 15.65 -6.77
N GLY A 125 16.69 15.60 -7.84
CA GLY A 125 16.26 15.90 -9.20
C GLY A 125 15.17 14.96 -9.73
N SER A 126 15.20 13.68 -9.33
CA SER A 126 14.16 12.70 -9.65
C SER A 126 12.81 13.05 -9.01
N PHE A 127 12.82 13.84 -7.93
CA PHE A 127 11.63 14.35 -7.25
C PHE A 127 11.37 15.83 -7.55
N LEU A 128 11.84 16.30 -8.71
CA LEU A 128 11.58 17.64 -9.25
C LEU A 128 12.27 18.79 -8.50
N PHE A 129 13.29 18.50 -7.69
CA PHE A 129 14.19 19.52 -7.15
C PHE A 129 15.41 19.64 -8.05
N SER A 130 15.58 20.78 -8.71
CA SER A 130 16.64 20.95 -9.71
C SER A 130 17.31 22.30 -9.62
N GLY A 131 18.57 22.34 -10.03
CA GLY A 131 19.35 23.57 -9.99
C GLY A 131 19.48 24.11 -8.56
N ASP A 132 19.04 25.34 -8.35
CA ASP A 132 19.12 26.02 -7.07
C ASP A 132 17.99 25.64 -6.07
N ASP A 133 17.00 24.86 -6.52
CA ASP A 133 15.93 24.38 -5.60
C ASP A 133 16.48 23.62 -4.41
N VAL A 134 17.59 22.90 -4.56
CA VAL A 134 18.22 22.12 -3.50
C VAL A 134 18.75 22.99 -2.34
N TYR A 135 18.92 24.28 -2.56
CA TYR A 135 19.37 25.27 -1.56
C TYR A 135 18.22 26.02 -0.90
N LYS A 136 16.97 25.74 -1.26
CA LYS A 136 15.81 26.30 -0.54
C LYS A 136 15.82 25.84 0.90
N GLU A 137 15.52 26.74 1.82
CA GLU A 137 15.34 26.42 3.22
C GLU A 137 14.05 25.64 3.47
N LEU A 138 14.07 24.68 4.37
CA LEU A 138 12.91 23.83 4.69
C LEU A 138 11.68 24.65 5.12
N GLY A 139 11.90 25.76 5.83
CA GLY A 139 10.84 26.67 6.25
C GLY A 139 10.13 27.40 5.11
N GLN A 140 10.74 27.47 3.93
CA GLN A 140 10.21 28.14 2.73
C GLN A 140 9.46 27.19 1.78
N LEU A 141 9.49 25.88 2.06
CA LEU A 141 8.87 24.88 1.19
C LEU A 141 7.35 24.97 1.25
N SER A 142 6.73 24.91 0.07
CA SER A 142 5.29 24.66 -0.04
C SER A 142 4.92 23.26 0.46
N GLY A 143 3.65 23.02 0.76
CA GLY A 143 3.16 21.71 1.15
C GLY A 143 3.54 20.62 0.15
N GLY A 144 3.39 20.89 -1.14
CA GLY A 144 3.75 19.94 -2.21
C GLY A 144 5.26 19.68 -2.28
N GLU A 145 6.11 20.66 -2.05
CA GLU A 145 7.57 20.48 -1.98
C GLU A 145 7.96 19.64 -0.76
N LYS A 146 7.35 19.88 0.41
CA LYS A 146 7.57 19.06 1.62
C LYS A 146 7.19 17.59 1.37
N VAL A 147 6.04 17.34 0.75
CA VAL A 147 5.58 15.99 0.39
C VAL A 147 6.58 15.31 -0.56
N ARG A 148 7.04 15.99 -1.60
CA ARG A 148 8.03 15.44 -2.56
C ARG A 148 9.36 15.12 -1.88
N LEU A 149 9.82 15.97 -0.97
CA LEU A 149 11.07 15.74 -0.22
C LEU A 149 10.93 14.49 0.67
N ALA A 150 9.84 14.38 1.43
CA ALA A 150 9.57 13.22 2.29
C ALA A 150 9.49 11.91 1.48
N LEU A 151 8.82 11.94 0.33
CA LEU A 151 8.77 10.78 -0.59
C LEU A 151 10.16 10.45 -1.13
N CYS A 152 10.95 11.43 -1.54
CA CYS A 152 12.32 11.22 -2.00
C CYS A 152 13.18 10.50 -0.94
N LYS A 153 13.13 10.97 0.30
CA LYS A 153 13.85 10.38 1.43
C LYS A 153 13.38 8.94 1.68
N MET A 154 12.08 8.68 1.69
CA MET A 154 11.54 7.33 1.86
C MET A 154 11.94 6.38 0.72
N PHE A 155 11.79 6.79 -0.53
CA PHE A 155 12.15 5.98 -1.69
C PHE A 155 13.66 5.68 -1.76
N LYS A 156 14.51 6.58 -1.25
CA LYS A 156 15.97 6.38 -1.24
C LYS A 156 16.41 5.18 -0.40
N ARG A 157 15.62 4.78 0.58
CA ARG A 157 15.82 3.53 1.34
C ARG A 157 15.56 2.28 0.53
N ARG A 158 14.96 2.42 -0.66
CA ARG A 158 14.64 1.34 -1.62
C ARG A 158 13.78 0.22 -1.03
N PRO A 159 12.68 0.55 -0.31
CA PRO A 159 11.81 -0.46 0.28
C PRO A 159 11.15 -1.31 -0.81
N ASN A 160 10.71 -2.53 -0.47
CA ASN A 160 9.94 -3.39 -1.36
C ASN A 160 8.42 -3.39 -1.05
N LEU A 161 8.02 -2.73 0.03
CA LEU A 161 6.63 -2.40 0.34
C LEU A 161 6.52 -0.91 0.66
N LEU A 162 5.65 -0.21 -0.04
CA LEU A 162 5.28 1.18 0.25
C LEU A 162 3.95 1.23 0.98
N ILE A 163 3.90 1.94 2.10
CA ILE A 163 2.71 2.24 2.88
C ILE A 163 2.52 3.75 2.84
N LEU A 164 1.51 4.24 2.09
CA LEU A 164 1.35 5.66 1.79
C LEU A 164 0.01 6.18 2.32
N ASP A 165 0.05 7.20 3.18
CA ASP A 165 -1.14 7.88 3.69
C ASP A 165 -1.34 9.22 2.99
N GLU A 166 -2.35 9.29 2.10
CA GLU A 166 -2.75 10.48 1.33
C GLU A 166 -1.59 11.17 0.57
N PRO A 167 -0.78 10.44 -0.23
CA PRO A 167 0.45 10.96 -0.82
C PRO A 167 0.21 12.04 -1.88
N THR A 168 -1.01 12.15 -2.43
CA THR A 168 -1.36 13.14 -3.45
C THR A 168 -1.88 14.47 -2.90
N ASN A 169 -2.18 14.53 -1.60
CA ASN A 169 -2.64 15.77 -0.96
C ASN A 169 -1.53 16.82 -0.97
N HIS A 170 -1.93 18.08 -1.14
CA HIS A 170 -1.05 19.25 -1.28
C HIS A 170 -0.13 19.26 -2.50
N MET A 171 -0.19 18.24 -3.36
CA MET A 171 0.57 18.24 -4.61
C MET A 171 -0.15 19.04 -5.69
N ASP A 172 0.63 19.75 -6.49
CA ASP A 172 0.20 20.29 -7.78
C ASP A 172 0.04 19.16 -8.82
N ILE A 173 -0.52 19.47 -9.97
CA ILE A 173 -0.75 18.50 -11.05
C ILE A 173 0.56 17.82 -11.46
N VAL A 174 1.65 18.59 -11.60
CA VAL A 174 2.96 18.05 -12.01
C VAL A 174 3.52 17.08 -10.99
N GLY A 175 3.37 17.38 -9.69
CA GLY A 175 3.79 16.49 -8.61
C GLY A 175 2.97 15.19 -8.59
N LYS A 176 1.66 15.27 -8.79
CA LYS A 176 0.78 14.09 -8.87
C LYS A 176 1.14 13.20 -10.05
N GLU A 177 1.32 13.77 -11.24
CA GLU A 177 1.73 13.04 -12.44
C GLU A 177 3.09 12.36 -12.25
N ALA A 178 4.05 13.05 -11.61
CA ALA A 178 5.35 12.46 -11.30
C ALA A 178 5.23 11.28 -10.34
N LEU A 179 4.47 11.41 -9.26
CA LEU A 179 4.22 10.32 -8.31
C LEU A 179 3.53 9.12 -8.98
N GLU A 180 2.55 9.37 -9.83
CA GLU A 180 1.88 8.33 -10.61
C GLU A 180 2.87 7.56 -11.48
N GLN A 181 3.74 8.26 -12.23
CA GLN A 181 4.77 7.63 -13.07
C GLN A 181 5.80 6.85 -12.22
N MET A 182 6.18 7.38 -11.07
CA MET A 182 7.05 6.67 -10.12
C MET A 182 6.42 5.36 -9.68
N LEU A 183 5.16 5.37 -9.25
CA LEU A 183 4.46 4.17 -8.78
C LEU A 183 4.19 3.18 -9.92
N LYS A 184 3.90 3.64 -11.13
CA LYS A 184 3.76 2.76 -12.30
C LYS A 184 5.06 2.03 -12.65
N SER A 185 6.20 2.68 -12.46
CA SER A 185 7.52 2.09 -12.71
C SER A 185 8.09 1.32 -11.52
N TYR A 186 7.51 1.45 -10.34
CA TYR A 186 7.93 0.77 -9.13
C TYR A 186 7.55 -0.72 -9.17
N THR A 187 8.51 -1.59 -8.91
CA THR A 187 8.36 -3.05 -9.00
C THR A 187 8.04 -3.73 -7.67
N GLY A 188 7.88 -2.95 -6.60
CA GLY A 188 7.46 -3.44 -5.28
C GLY A 188 5.94 -3.43 -5.11
N THR A 189 5.52 -3.65 -3.89
CA THR A 189 4.13 -3.74 -3.44
C THR A 189 3.70 -2.41 -2.82
N VAL A 190 2.44 -2.02 -2.97
CA VAL A 190 1.93 -0.74 -2.46
C VAL A 190 0.61 -0.93 -1.71
N LEU A 191 0.53 -0.38 -0.51
CA LEU A 191 -0.71 -0.20 0.25
C LEU A 191 -0.88 1.30 0.48
N PHE A 192 -1.97 1.89 0.03
CA PHE A 192 -2.14 3.34 0.10
C PHE A 192 -3.55 3.78 0.40
N VAL A 193 -3.68 4.86 1.17
CA VAL A 193 -4.92 5.60 1.37
C VAL A 193 -4.93 6.77 0.41
N SER A 194 -6.01 6.97 -0.33
CA SER A 194 -6.23 8.15 -1.16
C SER A 194 -7.71 8.45 -1.34
N HIS A 195 -8.04 9.74 -1.49
CA HIS A 195 -9.34 10.23 -1.92
C HIS A 195 -9.35 10.68 -3.39
N ASP A 196 -8.19 10.67 -4.03
CA ASP A 196 -8.03 11.03 -5.44
C ASP A 196 -8.46 9.85 -6.33
N ARG A 197 -9.68 9.91 -6.87
CA ARG A 197 -10.27 8.85 -7.68
C ARG A 197 -9.45 8.54 -8.94
N TYR A 198 -8.87 9.56 -9.55
CA TYR A 198 -8.03 9.36 -10.73
C TYR A 198 -6.77 8.58 -10.37
N PHE A 199 -6.10 8.98 -9.30
CA PHE A 199 -4.91 8.29 -8.80
C PHE A 199 -5.21 6.83 -8.41
N ILE A 200 -6.34 6.57 -7.73
CA ILE A 200 -6.77 5.21 -7.38
C ILE A 200 -6.96 4.38 -8.65
N LYS A 201 -7.69 4.92 -9.65
CA LYS A 201 -7.94 4.25 -10.93
C LYS A 201 -6.63 3.85 -11.65
N GLU A 202 -5.64 4.74 -11.68
CA GLU A 202 -4.39 4.54 -12.39
C GLU A 202 -3.42 3.57 -11.69
N ILE A 203 -3.52 3.44 -10.37
CA ILE A 203 -2.53 2.70 -9.57
C ILE A 203 -3.08 1.40 -9.00
N ALA A 204 -4.33 1.36 -8.52
CA ALA A 204 -4.85 0.24 -7.74
C ALA A 204 -5.10 -1.02 -8.58
N THR A 205 -4.68 -2.17 -8.04
CA THR A 205 -5.02 -3.52 -8.53
C THR A 205 -5.99 -4.24 -7.59
N GLY A 206 -6.23 -3.69 -6.41
CA GLY A 206 -7.16 -4.16 -5.40
C GLY A 206 -7.68 -3.02 -4.55
N ILE A 207 -8.88 -3.19 -4.01
CA ILE A 207 -9.58 -2.18 -3.21
C ILE A 207 -9.91 -2.74 -1.83
N LEU A 208 -9.50 -2.04 -0.78
CA LEU A 208 -9.92 -2.30 0.59
C LEU A 208 -10.91 -1.20 1.01
N ASP A 209 -12.19 -1.55 1.04
CA ASP A 209 -13.31 -0.62 1.22
C ASP A 209 -13.77 -0.59 2.68
N PHE A 210 -13.57 0.54 3.34
CA PHE A 210 -14.03 0.83 4.70
C PHE A 210 -15.47 1.34 4.66
N GLN A 211 -16.42 0.40 4.74
CA GLN A 211 -17.86 0.68 4.75
C GLN A 211 -18.34 1.06 6.16
N ALA A 212 -19.62 1.38 6.28
CA ALA A 212 -20.20 1.83 7.55
C ALA A 212 -20.09 0.77 8.66
N ASP A 213 -20.27 -0.49 8.33
CA ASP A 213 -20.39 -1.64 9.25
C ASP A 213 -19.28 -2.70 9.09
N LYS A 214 -18.52 -2.65 8.01
CA LYS A 214 -17.48 -3.64 7.70
C LYS A 214 -16.36 -3.07 6.85
N VAL A 215 -15.23 -3.78 6.84
CA VAL A 215 -14.16 -3.56 5.87
C VAL A 215 -14.12 -4.77 4.93
N GLN A 216 -14.17 -4.51 3.63
CA GLN A 216 -14.22 -5.55 2.61
C GLN A 216 -13.12 -5.37 1.57
N TYR A 217 -12.44 -6.48 1.24
CA TYR A 217 -11.43 -6.51 0.19
C TYR A 217 -12.05 -6.95 -1.14
N TYR A 218 -11.72 -6.23 -2.21
CA TYR A 218 -12.11 -6.51 -3.59
C TYR A 218 -10.83 -6.69 -4.41
N PRO A 219 -10.52 -7.93 -4.87
CA PRO A 219 -9.34 -8.20 -5.70
C PRO A 219 -9.60 -7.81 -7.17
N CYS A 220 -9.85 -6.55 -7.41
CA CYS A 220 -10.21 -6.02 -8.73
C CYS A 220 -9.76 -4.58 -8.87
N THR A 221 -9.76 -4.06 -10.11
CA THR A 221 -9.49 -2.66 -10.41
C THR A 221 -10.57 -1.73 -9.84
N TYR A 222 -10.28 -0.44 -9.77
CA TYR A 222 -11.24 0.54 -9.27
C TYR A 222 -12.50 0.64 -10.14
N GLU A 223 -12.38 0.47 -11.45
CA GLU A 223 -13.52 0.48 -12.38
C GLU A 223 -14.43 -0.73 -12.14
N GLU A 224 -13.87 -1.92 -12.04
CA GLU A 224 -14.62 -3.16 -11.72
C GLU A 224 -15.28 -3.08 -10.34
N TYR A 225 -14.61 -2.49 -9.36
CA TYR A 225 -15.17 -2.22 -8.04
C TYR A 225 -16.41 -1.32 -8.13
N LEU A 226 -16.34 -0.22 -8.89
CA LEU A 226 -17.49 0.68 -9.07
C LEU A 226 -18.66 -0.01 -9.76
N GLU A 227 -18.41 -0.86 -10.76
CA GLU A 227 -19.44 -1.66 -11.42
C GLU A 227 -20.10 -2.65 -10.45
N GLN A 228 -19.31 -3.33 -9.61
CA GLN A 228 -19.84 -4.24 -8.58
C GLN A 228 -20.74 -3.47 -7.60
N LYS A 229 -20.30 -2.30 -7.12
CA LYS A 229 -21.09 -1.46 -6.22
C LYS A 229 -22.42 -0.99 -6.84
N GLN A 230 -22.40 -0.65 -8.11
CA GLN A 230 -23.64 -0.28 -8.83
C GLN A 230 -24.62 -1.46 -8.93
N LYS A 231 -24.13 -2.66 -9.24
CA LYS A 231 -24.93 -3.88 -9.30
C LYS A 231 -25.48 -4.29 -7.93
N GLU A 232 -24.70 -4.16 -6.87
CA GLU A 232 -25.15 -4.35 -5.48
C GLU A 232 -26.29 -3.37 -5.12
N ALA A 233 -26.12 -2.09 -5.44
CA ALA A 233 -27.14 -1.05 -5.18
C ALA A 233 -28.44 -1.28 -5.97
N GLN A 234 -28.36 -1.89 -7.15
CA GLN A 234 -29.52 -2.24 -7.98
C GLN A 234 -30.16 -3.58 -7.60
N GLY A 235 -29.65 -4.27 -6.59
CA GLY A 235 -30.14 -5.58 -6.16
C GLY A 235 -29.88 -6.72 -7.15
N LEU A 236 -29.02 -6.52 -8.15
CA LEU A 236 -28.70 -7.49 -9.21
C LEU A 236 -27.68 -8.54 -8.75
N ILE A 237 -26.97 -8.31 -7.63
CA ILE A 237 -26.07 -9.27 -6.99
C ILE A 237 -26.43 -9.32 -5.51
N GLY A 238 -27.00 -10.45 -5.08
CA GLY A 238 -27.23 -10.70 -3.65
C GLY A 238 -25.91 -10.86 -2.92
N GLY A 239 -25.81 -10.23 -1.76
CA GLY A 239 -24.59 -10.23 -0.94
C GLY A 239 -24.00 -11.61 -0.72
N ASN A 240 -22.74 -11.70 -1.00
CA ASN A 240 -21.70 -12.54 -0.41
C ASN A 240 -21.91 -14.07 -0.32
N LYS A 241 -21.35 -14.78 -1.29
CA LYS A 241 -20.87 -16.14 -1.01
C LYS A 241 -19.40 -16.03 -0.53
N THR A 242 -19.21 -16.16 0.77
CA THR A 242 -17.93 -16.51 1.36
C THR A 242 -17.45 -17.82 0.73
N ASN A 243 -16.38 -17.77 -0.05
CA ASN A 243 -15.69 -18.98 -0.51
C ASN A 243 -14.94 -19.60 0.68
N ALA A 244 -15.65 -20.41 1.45
CA ALA A 244 -15.05 -21.47 2.22
C ALA A 244 -14.74 -22.59 1.22
N ALA A 245 -13.48 -22.77 0.88
CA ALA A 245 -13.02 -23.94 0.11
C ALA A 245 -13.19 -25.18 0.99
N GLY A 246 -14.35 -25.81 0.89
CA GLY A 246 -14.63 -27.13 1.40
C GLY A 246 -14.15 -28.16 0.39
N ASN A 247 -13.06 -28.80 0.72
CA ASN A 247 -12.58 -30.02 0.05
C ASN A 247 -13.56 -31.15 0.35
N SER A 248 -14.50 -31.44 -0.58
CA SER A 248 -15.33 -32.65 -0.53
C SER A 248 -14.76 -33.70 -1.47
N GLY A 249 -14.01 -34.63 -0.88
CA GLY A 249 -13.63 -35.88 -1.53
C GLY A 249 -14.87 -36.62 -2.00
N LYS A 250 -14.91 -36.94 -3.30
CA LYS A 250 -15.88 -37.86 -3.89
C LYS A 250 -15.58 -39.27 -3.43
N SER A 251 -16.36 -39.76 -2.48
CA SER A 251 -16.54 -41.21 -2.26
C SER A 251 -17.40 -41.76 -3.41
N ARG A 252 -16.84 -42.63 -4.22
CA ARG A 252 -17.60 -43.44 -5.16
C ARG A 252 -18.16 -44.64 -4.43
N ASN A 253 -19.47 -44.67 -4.22
CA ASN A 253 -20.22 -45.88 -3.96
C ASN A 253 -20.28 -46.75 -5.23
N VAL A 254 -19.77 -47.94 -5.14
CA VAL A 254 -20.12 -49.05 -6.07
C VAL A 254 -20.87 -50.08 -5.23
N ALA A 255 -22.15 -50.17 -5.50
CA ALA A 255 -23.02 -51.22 -4.99
C ALA A 255 -23.04 -52.40 -5.98
N GLY A 256 -23.21 -53.60 -5.43
CA GLY A 256 -23.58 -54.84 -6.15
C GLY A 256 -22.38 -55.74 -6.45
N GLU A 257 -22.32 -56.97 -6.10
CA GLU A 257 -23.32 -58.02 -6.12
C GLU A 257 -22.79 -59.26 -5.39
N VAL A 258 -23.70 -59.99 -4.85
CA VAL A 258 -23.60 -61.26 -4.16
C VAL A 258 -23.13 -62.37 -5.11
N ALA A 259 -22.19 -63.22 -4.71
CA ALA A 259 -22.19 -64.62 -5.06
C ALA A 259 -21.39 -65.47 -4.08
N ASP A 260 -22.12 -66.31 -3.49
CA ASP A 260 -21.86 -67.50 -2.71
C ASP A 260 -20.85 -68.44 -3.43
N ASN A 261 -19.89 -69.01 -2.70
CA ASN A 261 -19.62 -70.45 -2.74
C ASN A 261 -18.47 -70.90 -1.83
N ARG A 262 -18.87 -71.60 -0.81
CA ARG A 262 -18.38 -72.86 -0.21
C ARG A 262 -16.98 -73.39 -0.66
N ASN A 263 -16.30 -73.76 0.39
CA ASN A 263 -15.70 -75.08 0.68
C ASN A 263 -14.18 -75.22 0.67
N ILE A 264 -13.75 -75.75 1.77
CA ILE A 264 -12.94 -76.97 2.08
C ILE A 264 -11.41 -76.73 2.24
N SER A 265 -11.00 -77.06 3.49
CA SER A 265 -9.87 -77.86 3.97
C SER A 265 -8.44 -77.53 3.57
N GLN A 266 -7.62 -77.27 4.46
CA GLN A 266 -6.75 -78.03 5.37
C GLN A 266 -5.96 -77.08 6.24
#